data_59a470d51496d1857b7b0ebdbf9f5903
#
_entry.id   59a470d51496d1857b7b0ebdbf9f5903
#
_cell.length_a   1.000
_cell.length_b   1.000
_cell.length_c   1.000
_cell.angle_alpha   90.00
_cell.angle_beta   90.00
_cell.angle_gamma   90.00
#
_symmetry.space_group_name_H-M   'P 1'
#
loop_
_entity.id
_entity.type
_entity.pdbx_description
1 polymer ?
#
loop_
_entity_poly.entity_id
_entity_poly.type
_entity_poly.pdbx_seq_one_letter_code
_entity_poly.pdbx_strand_id
1 'polypeptide(L)'
;MTLHSKKDIENISFEILKTSKSLDVFPTPIDNIVNHSELIIAGGIDLKSLEKKYKSFLFTDALKSGLSKIRGFLDRSEKLIYLDMEQRSSRLGFVKLHETGHNVLPWQSKIIEFLDDDATLDADTQEEFEIEANYFASVTLFQNDRFENEVKK
;
A
#
# COMPACT_ATOMS: atom_id res chain seq x y z
N MET A 1 -11.03 -9.05 8.55
CA MET A 1 -11.36 -7.60 8.49
C MET A 1 -12.82 -7.40 8.88
N THR A 2 -13.10 -6.49 9.79
CA THR A 2 -14.46 -6.19 10.23
C THR A 2 -15.18 -5.28 9.23
N LEU A 3 -16.52 -5.22 9.29
CA LEU A 3 -17.32 -4.35 8.44
C LEU A 3 -16.96 -2.86 8.67
N HIS A 4 -16.69 -2.50 9.92
CA HIS A 4 -16.25 -1.15 10.28
C HIS A 4 -14.94 -0.77 9.59
N SER A 5 -13.96 -1.66 9.62
CA SER A 5 -12.67 -1.43 8.96
C SER A 5 -12.81 -1.27 7.45
N LYS A 6 -13.68 -2.04 6.81
CA LYS A 6 -13.97 -1.88 5.37
C LYS A 6 -14.52 -0.49 5.05
N LYS A 7 -15.47 -0.03 5.83
CA LYS A 7 -16.09 1.29 5.62
C LYS A 7 -15.07 2.41 5.83
N ASP A 8 -14.23 2.29 6.84
CA ASP A 8 -13.18 3.25 7.10
C ASP A 8 -12.18 3.33 5.94
N ILE A 9 -11.79 2.17 5.40
CA ILE A 9 -10.88 2.10 4.25
C ILE A 9 -11.51 2.73 3.01
N GLU A 10 -12.79 2.44 2.75
CA GLU A 10 -13.54 3.02 1.63
C GLU A 10 -13.61 4.54 1.74
N ASN A 11 -13.85 5.05 2.95
CA ASN A 11 -13.91 6.50 3.19
C ASN A 11 -12.55 7.17 2.96
N ILE A 12 -11.47 6.55 3.44
CA ILE A 12 -10.10 7.04 3.21
C ILE A 12 -9.77 7.03 1.73
N SER A 13 -10.08 5.95 1.02
CA SER A 13 -9.89 5.84 -0.42
C SER A 13 -10.63 6.94 -1.16
N PHE A 14 -11.90 7.15 -0.84
CA PHE A 14 -12.73 8.20 -1.47
C PHE A 14 -12.12 9.59 -1.28
N GLU A 15 -11.70 9.92 -0.06
CA GLU A 15 -11.11 11.22 0.23
C GLU A 15 -9.79 11.44 -0.53
N ILE A 16 -8.96 10.41 -0.62
CA ILE A 16 -7.70 10.48 -1.37
C ILE A 16 -7.97 10.65 -2.87
N LEU A 17 -8.90 9.88 -3.42
CA LEU A 17 -9.29 10.03 -4.83
C LEU A 17 -9.79 11.44 -5.13
N LYS A 18 -10.62 11.98 -4.25
CA LYS A 18 -11.18 13.32 -4.40
C LYS A 18 -10.11 14.40 -4.31
N THR A 19 -9.27 14.36 -3.27
CA THR A 19 -8.25 15.40 -3.04
C THR A 19 -7.09 15.33 -4.02
N SER A 20 -6.77 14.14 -4.55
CA SER A 20 -5.76 13.98 -5.60
C SER A 20 -6.30 14.27 -7.02
N LYS A 21 -7.58 14.67 -7.12
CA LYS A 21 -8.28 14.93 -8.40
C LYS A 21 -8.34 13.71 -9.31
N SER A 22 -8.42 12.54 -8.71
CA SER A 22 -8.43 11.25 -9.41
C SER A 22 -9.81 10.61 -9.48
N LEU A 23 -10.78 11.15 -8.75
CA LEU A 23 -12.13 10.61 -8.68
C LEU A 23 -12.80 10.66 -10.06
N ASP A 24 -13.37 9.55 -10.48
CA ASP A 24 -14.02 9.36 -11.79
C ASP A 24 -13.07 9.50 -13.00
N VAL A 25 -11.77 9.50 -12.77
CA VAL A 25 -10.76 9.49 -13.83
C VAL A 25 -10.28 8.05 -14.05
N PHE A 26 -10.38 7.57 -15.30
CA PHE A 26 -9.99 6.19 -15.66
C PHE A 26 -9.12 6.19 -16.93
N PRO A 27 -8.04 5.40 -16.97
CA PRO A 27 -7.55 4.57 -15.85
C PRO A 27 -7.22 5.43 -14.63
N THR A 28 -7.40 4.86 -13.44
CA THR A 28 -7.11 5.56 -12.19
C THR A 28 -5.67 6.08 -12.19
N PRO A 29 -5.45 7.39 -11.96
CA PRO A 29 -4.12 7.98 -12.03
C PRO A 29 -3.30 7.68 -10.77
N ILE A 30 -2.73 6.48 -10.73
CA ILE A 30 -2.05 5.91 -9.57
C ILE A 30 -0.89 6.78 -9.11
N ASP A 31 -0.06 7.27 -10.03
CA ASP A 31 1.11 8.09 -9.66
C ASP A 31 0.71 9.41 -9.01
N ASN A 32 -0.42 10.00 -9.43
CA ASN A 32 -0.96 11.20 -8.78
C ASN A 32 -1.38 10.90 -7.34
N ILE A 33 -1.99 9.74 -7.11
CA ILE A 33 -2.40 9.30 -5.77
C ILE A 33 -1.18 9.09 -4.88
N VAL A 34 -0.17 8.42 -5.39
CA VAL A 34 1.10 8.19 -4.68
C VAL A 34 1.74 9.52 -4.29
N ASN A 35 1.88 10.43 -5.24
CA ASN A 35 2.49 11.75 -5.01
C ASN A 35 1.68 12.59 -4.03
N HIS A 36 0.35 12.56 -4.14
CA HIS A 36 -0.55 13.25 -3.21
C HIS A 36 -0.39 12.73 -1.78
N SER A 37 -0.06 11.46 -1.63
CA SER A 37 0.19 10.84 -0.32
C SER A 37 1.61 11.09 0.20
N GLU A 38 2.34 11.99 -0.43
CA GLU A 38 3.71 12.39 -0.07
C GLU A 38 4.71 11.23 -0.18
N LEU A 39 4.45 10.28 -1.05
CA LEU A 39 5.30 9.13 -1.31
C LEU A 39 6.05 9.29 -2.63
N ILE A 40 7.25 8.76 -2.67
CA ILE A 40 8.10 8.75 -3.86
C ILE A 40 8.41 7.30 -4.22
N ILE A 41 8.30 6.96 -5.50
CA ILE A 41 8.66 5.64 -5.98
C ILE A 41 10.15 5.59 -6.27
N ALA A 42 10.87 4.73 -5.55
CA ALA A 42 12.27 4.45 -5.79
C ALA A 42 12.37 3.26 -6.74
N GLY A 43 12.59 3.54 -8.02
CA GLY A 43 12.73 2.53 -9.05
C GLY A 43 14.14 1.95 -9.13
N GLY A 44 14.26 0.75 -9.69
CA GLY A 44 15.55 0.18 -10.07
C GLY A 44 16.36 -0.44 -8.93
N ILE A 45 15.75 -0.72 -7.78
CA ILE A 45 16.45 -1.33 -6.65
C ILE A 45 16.11 -2.82 -6.57
N ASP A 46 17.14 -3.64 -6.43
CA ASP A 46 17.02 -5.07 -6.21
C ASP A 46 16.48 -5.34 -4.79
N LEU A 47 15.43 -6.14 -4.67
CA LEU A 47 14.85 -6.52 -3.38
C LEU A 47 15.86 -7.22 -2.46
N LYS A 48 16.83 -7.94 -3.02
CA LYS A 48 17.91 -8.57 -2.23
C LYS A 48 18.81 -7.53 -1.56
N SER A 49 19.06 -6.42 -2.23
CA SER A 49 19.81 -5.29 -1.67
C SER A 49 19.03 -4.62 -0.55
N LEU A 50 17.70 -4.56 -0.66
CA LEU A 50 16.83 -4.07 0.39
C LEU A 50 16.85 -4.96 1.62
N GLU A 51 16.84 -6.27 1.46
CA GLU A 51 16.97 -7.22 2.56
C GLU A 51 18.23 -6.95 3.37
N LYS A 52 19.35 -6.63 2.71
CA LYS A 52 20.59 -6.27 3.39
C LYS A 52 20.49 -4.95 4.13
N LYS A 53 19.92 -3.92 3.49
CA LYS A 53 19.79 -2.57 4.06
C LYS A 53 18.87 -2.50 5.26
N TYR A 54 17.77 -3.27 5.23
CA TYR A 54 16.74 -3.28 6.26
C TYR A 54 16.74 -4.56 7.07
N LYS A 55 17.90 -5.19 7.21
CA LYS A 55 18.05 -6.49 7.87
C LYS A 55 17.51 -6.54 9.29
N SER A 56 17.40 -5.41 9.98
CA SER A 56 16.81 -5.31 11.31
C SER A 56 15.28 -5.10 11.32
N PHE A 57 14.68 -4.67 10.19
CA PHE A 57 13.26 -4.38 10.08
C PHE A 57 12.43 -5.51 9.47
N LEU A 58 13.07 -6.39 8.71
CA LEU A 58 12.37 -7.35 7.85
C LEU A 58 12.29 -8.76 8.43
N PHE A 59 12.49 -8.90 9.74
CA PHE A 59 12.93 -10.19 10.26
C PHE A 59 11.91 -11.05 10.91
N THR A 60 10.63 -10.79 10.73
CA THR A 60 9.66 -11.87 10.88
C THR A 60 9.55 -12.58 9.53
N ASP A 61 9.48 -13.92 9.55
CA ASP A 61 9.25 -14.73 8.35
C ASP A 61 7.96 -14.29 7.62
N ALA A 62 7.00 -13.72 8.35
CA ALA A 62 5.77 -13.15 7.80
C ALA A 62 6.03 -11.94 6.90
N LEU A 63 6.95 -11.04 7.28
CA LEU A 63 7.35 -9.90 6.45
C LEU A 63 8.08 -10.35 5.18
N LYS A 64 8.96 -11.33 5.29
CA LYS A 64 9.63 -11.93 4.13
C LYS A 64 8.63 -12.59 3.19
N SER A 65 7.64 -13.29 3.74
CA SER A 65 6.57 -13.90 2.97
C SER A 65 5.69 -12.83 2.29
N GLY A 66 5.37 -11.75 2.98
CA GLY A 66 4.63 -10.61 2.43
C GLY A 66 5.37 -9.95 1.28
N LEU A 67 6.65 -9.67 1.44
CA LEU A 67 7.52 -9.11 0.40
C LEU A 67 7.61 -10.01 -0.82
N SER A 68 7.76 -11.33 -0.62
CA SER A 68 7.85 -12.27 -1.73
C SER A 68 6.54 -12.39 -2.51
N LYS A 69 5.38 -12.20 -1.84
CA LYS A 69 4.06 -12.24 -2.48
C LYS A 69 3.71 -10.94 -3.20
N ILE A 70 4.02 -9.80 -2.60
CA ILE A 70 3.57 -8.48 -3.09
C ILE A 70 4.64 -7.83 -3.96
N ARG A 71 5.92 -8.13 -3.69
CA ARG A 71 7.07 -7.66 -4.45
C ARG A 71 7.22 -6.13 -4.42
N GLY A 72 6.93 -5.55 -3.24
CA GLY A 72 7.12 -4.14 -2.95
C GLY A 72 7.40 -3.94 -1.47
N PHE A 73 7.85 -2.75 -1.10
CA PHE A 73 8.18 -2.40 0.27
C PHE A 73 8.01 -0.90 0.50
N LEU A 74 7.44 -0.54 1.64
CA LEU A 74 7.31 0.86 2.07
C LEU A 74 8.33 1.18 3.15
N ASP A 75 9.18 2.17 2.88
CA ASP A 75 10.01 2.81 3.90
C ASP A 75 9.25 4.04 4.43
N ARG A 76 8.66 3.92 5.62
CA ARG A 76 7.83 4.97 6.21
C ARG A 76 8.64 6.19 6.61
N SER A 77 9.89 6.00 7.06
CA SER A 77 10.74 7.10 7.52
C SER A 77 11.20 7.98 6.37
N GLU A 78 11.53 7.38 5.25
CA GLU A 78 12.01 8.07 4.04
C GLU A 78 10.87 8.39 3.06
N LYS A 79 9.65 7.91 3.31
CA LYS A 79 8.50 8.06 2.41
C LYS A 79 8.76 7.52 1.01
N LEU A 80 9.42 6.37 0.94
CA LEU A 80 9.78 5.72 -0.32
C LEU A 80 9.05 4.40 -0.49
N ILE A 81 8.59 4.16 -1.71
CA ILE A 81 8.06 2.87 -2.13
C ILE A 81 9.11 2.21 -3.04
N TYR A 82 9.59 1.05 -2.62
CA TYR A 82 10.48 0.23 -3.44
C TYR A 82 9.68 -0.84 -4.15
N LEU A 83 9.93 -1.03 -5.43
CA LEU A 83 9.18 -1.97 -6.27
C LEU A 83 10.13 -2.94 -6.97
N ASP A 84 9.70 -4.18 -7.09
CA ASP A 84 10.31 -5.10 -8.05
C ASP A 84 9.83 -4.72 -9.45
N MET A 85 10.70 -4.08 -10.23
CA MET A 85 10.36 -3.54 -11.55
C MET A 85 10.21 -4.60 -12.64
N GLU A 86 10.52 -5.86 -12.35
CA GLU A 86 10.34 -6.98 -13.30
C GLU A 86 8.89 -7.47 -13.37
N GLN A 87 8.01 -6.93 -12.53
CA GLN A 87 6.59 -7.26 -12.53
C GLN A 87 5.89 -6.65 -13.74
N ARG A 88 4.76 -7.25 -14.12
CA ARG A 88 3.86 -6.67 -15.14
C ARG A 88 3.36 -5.30 -14.68
N SER A 89 3.14 -4.39 -15.62
CA SER A 89 2.70 -3.01 -15.33
C SER A 89 1.38 -2.96 -14.55
N SER A 90 0.44 -3.86 -14.83
CA SER A 90 -0.81 -3.97 -14.07
C SER A 90 -0.57 -4.36 -12.61
N ARG A 91 0.39 -5.24 -12.38
CA ARG A 91 0.80 -5.65 -11.02
C ARG A 91 1.50 -4.51 -10.29
N LEU A 92 2.37 -3.78 -10.99
CA LEU A 92 3.06 -2.61 -10.43
C LEU A 92 2.08 -1.56 -9.93
N GLY A 93 1.03 -1.27 -10.69
CA GLY A 93 0.00 -0.33 -10.29
C GLY A 93 -0.69 -0.74 -8.99
N PHE A 94 -1.06 -2.01 -8.87
CA PHE A 94 -1.67 -2.54 -7.65
C PHE A 94 -0.71 -2.45 -6.46
N VAL A 95 0.56 -2.83 -6.65
CA VAL A 95 1.56 -2.79 -5.59
C VAL A 95 1.82 -1.36 -5.11
N LYS A 96 1.87 -0.39 -6.01
CA LYS A 96 1.98 1.04 -5.65
C LYS A 96 0.85 1.46 -4.71
N LEU A 97 -0.38 1.09 -5.04
CA LEU A 97 -1.56 1.41 -4.19
C LEU A 97 -1.56 0.62 -2.89
N HIS A 98 -1.09 -0.62 -2.90
CA HIS A 98 -0.96 -1.45 -1.70
C HIS A 98 0.00 -0.78 -0.70
N GLU A 99 1.18 -0.38 -1.15
CA GLU A 99 2.16 0.29 -0.29
C GLU A 99 1.66 1.67 0.15
N THR A 100 0.96 2.39 -0.71
CA THR A 100 0.28 3.64 -0.34
C THR A 100 -0.74 3.40 0.77
N GLY A 101 -1.48 2.30 0.69
CA GLY A 101 -2.43 1.89 1.73
C GLY A 101 -1.77 1.76 3.09
N HIS A 102 -0.65 1.08 3.17
CA HIS A 102 0.11 0.97 4.42
C HIS A 102 0.48 2.33 5.01
N ASN A 103 0.73 3.33 4.17
CA ASN A 103 1.11 4.68 4.63
C ASN A 103 -0.10 5.51 5.07
N VAL A 104 -1.22 5.42 4.36
CA VAL A 104 -2.36 6.33 4.59
C VAL A 104 -3.39 5.79 5.59
N LEU A 105 -3.40 4.50 5.88
CA LEU A 105 -4.29 3.94 6.90
C LEU A 105 -3.74 4.32 8.28
N PRO A 106 -4.41 5.25 9.00
CA PRO A 106 -3.79 5.89 10.16
C PRO A 106 -3.54 4.94 11.34
N TRP A 107 -4.37 3.92 11.49
CA TRP A 107 -4.19 2.96 12.58
C TRP A 107 -2.94 2.10 12.39
N GLN A 108 -2.55 1.81 11.14
CA GLN A 108 -1.31 1.08 10.86
C GLN A 108 -0.09 1.90 11.26
N SER A 109 -0.06 3.16 10.86
CA SER A 109 1.04 4.08 11.21
C SER A 109 1.16 4.28 12.71
N LYS A 110 0.04 4.46 13.43
CA LYS A 110 0.02 4.65 14.88
C LYS A 110 0.57 3.43 15.62
N ILE A 111 0.18 2.23 15.22
CA ILE A 111 0.65 1.00 15.87
C ILE A 111 2.16 0.83 15.65
N ILE A 112 2.64 1.10 14.44
CA ILE A 112 4.06 0.97 14.11
C ILE A 112 4.89 2.01 14.87
N GLU A 113 4.41 3.25 14.99
CA GLU A 113 5.07 4.29 15.78
C GLU A 113 5.11 3.97 17.27
N PHE A 114 4.08 3.29 17.78
CA PHE A 114 4.01 2.88 19.19
C PHE A 114 4.96 1.73 19.50
N LEU A 115 5.33 0.90 18.53
CA LEU A 115 6.27 -0.18 18.72
C LEU A 115 7.68 0.38 18.88
N ASP A 116 8.36 -0.08 19.93
CA ASP A 116 9.77 0.21 20.13
C ASP A 116 10.61 -0.43 19.00
N ASP A 117 11.81 0.10 18.73
CA ASP A 117 12.69 -0.40 17.67
C ASP A 117 12.97 -1.91 17.78
N ASP A 118 12.91 -2.47 18.97
CA ASP A 118 13.12 -3.89 19.22
C ASP A 118 11.84 -4.73 19.20
N ALA A 119 10.67 -4.09 19.05
CA ALA A 119 9.39 -4.77 19.03
C ALA A 119 8.94 -5.01 17.58
N THR A 120 8.42 -6.19 17.31
CA THR A 120 7.84 -6.54 16.02
C THR A 120 6.34 -6.73 16.15
N LEU A 121 5.60 -6.45 15.07
CA LEU A 121 4.19 -6.80 14.99
C LEU A 121 4.05 -8.32 15.07
N ASP A 122 3.03 -8.80 15.79
CA ASP A 122 2.69 -10.20 15.75
C ASP A 122 2.19 -10.61 14.36
N ALA A 123 2.25 -11.91 14.06
CA ALA A 123 1.93 -12.43 12.74
C ALA A 123 0.48 -12.15 12.32
N ASP A 124 -0.47 -12.22 13.25
CA ASP A 124 -1.89 -12.00 12.95
C ASP A 124 -2.16 -10.53 12.60
N THR A 125 -1.55 -9.60 13.33
CA THR A 125 -1.66 -8.16 13.04
C THR A 125 -1.03 -7.81 11.70
N GLN A 126 0.12 -8.39 11.37
CA GLN A 126 0.77 -8.20 10.08
C GLN A 126 -0.12 -8.68 8.93
N GLU A 127 -0.71 -9.87 9.07
CA GLU A 127 -1.61 -10.42 8.07
C GLU A 127 -2.85 -9.51 7.88
N GLU A 128 -3.40 -9.02 8.98
CA GLU A 128 -4.55 -8.09 8.92
C GLU A 128 -4.17 -6.80 8.19
N PHE A 129 -3.00 -6.23 8.45
CA PHE A 129 -2.51 -5.04 7.76
C PHE A 129 -2.33 -5.28 6.26
N GLU A 130 -1.86 -6.46 5.87
CA GLU A 130 -1.73 -6.84 4.47
C GLU A 130 -3.09 -6.95 3.79
N ILE A 131 -4.07 -7.54 4.45
CA ILE A 131 -5.45 -7.64 3.95
C ILE A 131 -6.05 -6.25 3.76
N GLU A 132 -5.87 -5.37 4.73
CA GLU A 132 -6.35 -3.99 4.67
C GLU A 132 -5.70 -3.21 3.52
N ALA A 133 -4.40 -3.34 3.35
CA ALA A 133 -3.68 -2.69 2.26
C ALA A 133 -4.13 -3.20 0.89
N ASN A 134 -4.37 -4.50 0.76
CA ASN A 134 -4.94 -5.10 -0.46
C ASN A 134 -6.34 -4.55 -0.73
N TYR A 135 -7.16 -4.43 0.29
CA TYR A 135 -8.52 -3.87 0.15
C TYR A 135 -8.47 -2.41 -0.28
N PHE A 136 -7.62 -1.61 0.36
CA PHE A 136 -7.40 -0.21 -0.04
C PHE A 136 -6.99 -0.13 -1.52
N ALA A 137 -6.03 -0.94 -1.94
CA ALA A 137 -5.56 -0.95 -3.33
C ALA A 137 -6.71 -1.27 -4.29
N SER A 138 -7.52 -2.27 -3.98
CA SER A 138 -8.65 -2.68 -4.82
C SER A 138 -9.72 -1.59 -4.92
N VAL A 139 -10.18 -1.04 -3.79
CA VAL A 139 -11.25 -0.04 -3.82
C VAL A 139 -10.78 1.29 -4.41
N THR A 140 -9.48 1.58 -4.33
CA THR A 140 -8.91 2.78 -4.93
C THR A 140 -8.72 2.61 -6.44
N LEU A 141 -8.19 1.47 -6.87
CA LEU A 141 -7.97 1.19 -8.29
C LEU A 141 -9.28 1.18 -9.09
N PHE A 142 -10.29 0.52 -8.57
CA PHE A 142 -11.59 0.40 -9.23
C PHE A 142 -12.59 1.48 -8.81
N GLN A 143 -12.22 2.30 -7.83
CA GLN A 143 -13.05 3.38 -7.31
C GLN A 143 -14.46 2.88 -6.91
N ASN A 144 -14.49 1.74 -6.21
CA ASN A 144 -15.71 1.02 -5.87
C ASN A 144 -16.51 0.67 -7.15
N ASP A 145 -17.77 1.06 -7.20
CA ASP A 145 -18.66 0.84 -8.33
C ASP A 145 -18.50 1.85 -9.47
N ARG A 146 -17.67 2.87 -9.32
CA ARG A 146 -17.46 3.91 -10.31
C ARG A 146 -16.83 3.37 -11.61
N PHE A 147 -15.95 2.39 -11.49
CA PHE A 147 -15.37 1.71 -12.64
C PHE A 147 -16.45 1.00 -13.47
N GLU A 148 -17.38 0.31 -12.84
CA GLU A 148 -18.51 -0.33 -13.53
C GLU A 148 -19.35 0.69 -14.28
N ASN A 149 -19.63 1.81 -13.66
CA ASN A 149 -20.40 2.89 -14.28
C ASN A 149 -19.68 3.46 -15.51
N GLU A 150 -18.36 3.57 -15.46
CA GLU A 150 -17.56 4.03 -16.60
C GLU A 150 -17.60 3.05 -17.76
N VAL A 151 -17.53 1.74 -17.48
CA VAL A 151 -17.57 0.70 -18.53
C VAL A 151 -18.94 0.62 -19.19
N LYS A 152 -20.02 0.97 -18.49
CA LYS A 152 -21.40 0.95 -19.04
C LYS A 152 -21.77 2.15 -19.91
N LYS A 153 -20.93 3.15 -19.98
CA LYS A 153 -21.17 4.33 -20.84
C LYS A 153 -21.07 4.02 -22.33
#